data_c6b9ccd6cf194f332ffd2728343d7d49
#
_entry.id   c6b9ccd6cf194f332ffd2728343d7d49
#
_cell.length_a   1.000
_cell.length_b   1.000
_cell.length_c   1.000
_cell.angle_alpha   90.00
_cell.angle_beta   90.00
_cell.angle_gamma   90.00
#
_symmetry.space_group_name_H-M   'P 1'
#
loop_
_entity.id
_entity.type
_entity.pdbx_description
1 polymer ?
#
loop_
_entity_poly.entity_id
_entity_poly.type
_entity_poly.pdbx_seq_one_letter_code
_entity_poly.pdbx_strand_id
1 'polypeptide(L)'
;MSIAELSHSYTTTHVSNSKLSYVSSSSRLSYHRCLSFQHLPRTTPNTAVRCSVTSDKIQAPVGVDSKPKPDCYGEDETTSWKKMINVAVSGAAGMIANHLLFKLASGEVFGPDQPIALKLLGSERSFGALEGVAMELEDSLYPLLREVSIGIDPYEVFQDAEWALLIGAKPRGPGMERADLLDINGQIFAEQGKALNAVASPNVKVMVVGNPCNTNALICMKNAPNIPAKNFHALTRLDENRAKCQLALKAGVFYDKVSNVTIWGNHSTTQVPDFLNAKIHGIPVTEVIRDRKWLEEEFTQVVQTRGGVLIKKWGRSSAASTAVSIVDAIRSLVTPTPEGDWFSTGVYTNGNPYGIAEGIVFSMPCRSKGDGDYELVKDVIFDDYLRKRIKKSEDELLAEKKCVAHLTGEGIAVCDLPGDTMLPGEM
;
A
#
# COMPACT_ATOMS: atom_id res chain seq x y z
N MET A 1 -60.76 -0.14 6.72
CA MET A 1 -60.65 1.00 7.64
C MET A 1 -59.49 1.87 7.18
N SER A 2 -59.81 3.02 6.68
CA SER A 2 -58.96 4.09 6.12
C SER A 2 -58.22 4.83 7.23
N ILE A 3 -56.94 5.15 7.02
CA ILE A 3 -56.32 6.30 7.70
C ILE A 3 -55.61 7.14 6.66
N ALA A 4 -55.92 8.40 6.66
CA ALA A 4 -55.73 9.41 5.67
C ALA A 4 -54.30 10.00 5.61
N GLU A 5 -54.05 10.58 4.44
CA GLU A 5 -52.97 11.48 4.06
C GLU A 5 -52.81 12.69 4.98
N LEU A 6 -51.56 13.08 5.21
CA LEU A 6 -51.21 14.44 5.63
C LEU A 6 -50.02 14.92 4.77
N SER A 7 -50.44 15.71 3.74
CA SER A 7 -49.57 16.53 2.92
C SER A 7 -49.16 17.79 3.69
N HIS A 8 -47.88 18.13 3.78
CA HIS A 8 -47.41 19.46 4.15
C HIS A 8 -46.65 20.07 2.98
N SER A 9 -47.28 21.10 2.43
CA SER A 9 -46.72 22.03 1.45
C SER A 9 -45.69 22.96 2.11
N TYR A 10 -44.47 23.04 1.53
CA TYR A 10 -43.55 24.14 1.84
C TYR A 10 -43.57 25.17 0.70
N THR A 11 -43.99 26.35 1.04
CA THR A 11 -43.97 27.58 0.24
C THR A 11 -42.53 28.08 0.10
N THR A 12 -42.10 28.29 -1.13
CA THR A 12 -40.91 29.03 -1.51
C THR A 12 -41.09 30.51 -1.33
N THR A 13 -40.29 31.17 -0.50
CA THR A 13 -40.12 32.62 -0.47
C THR A 13 -38.82 33.03 -1.13
N HIS A 14 -38.94 33.77 -2.22
CA HIS A 14 -37.87 34.53 -2.85
C HIS A 14 -37.39 35.65 -1.93
N VAL A 15 -36.10 35.76 -1.68
CA VAL A 15 -35.45 36.95 -1.11
C VAL A 15 -34.44 37.50 -2.12
N SER A 16 -34.69 38.76 -2.48
CA SER A 16 -33.95 39.55 -3.44
C SER A 16 -32.54 39.98 -2.94
N ASN A 17 -31.62 40.05 -3.86
CA ASN A 17 -30.29 40.64 -3.72
C ASN A 17 -30.34 42.11 -3.23
N SER A 18 -29.61 42.41 -2.16
CA SER A 18 -29.13 43.77 -1.88
C SER A 18 -27.62 43.76 -1.68
N LYS A 19 -26.95 44.55 -2.54
CA LYS A 19 -25.53 44.85 -2.50
C LYS A 19 -25.20 45.63 -1.22
N LEU A 20 -24.25 45.15 -0.44
CA LEU A 20 -23.59 45.96 0.59
C LEU A 20 -22.10 46.05 0.24
N SER A 21 -21.71 47.26 -0.08
CA SER A 21 -20.35 47.72 -0.23
C SER A 21 -19.69 47.88 1.14
N TYR A 22 -18.58 47.19 1.35
CA TYR A 22 -17.74 47.45 2.52
C TYR A 22 -16.48 48.24 2.10
N VAL A 23 -16.34 49.38 2.78
CA VAL A 23 -15.20 50.29 2.70
C VAL A 23 -14.03 49.70 3.48
N SER A 24 -12.87 49.64 2.85
CA SER A 24 -11.62 49.25 3.47
C SER A 24 -11.09 50.35 4.37
N SER A 25 -10.84 50.04 5.63
CA SER A 25 -9.92 50.81 6.48
C SER A 25 -8.69 49.97 6.82
N SER A 26 -7.59 50.41 6.26
CA SER A 26 -6.23 49.84 6.49
C SER A 26 -5.72 50.25 7.90
N SER A 27 -5.34 49.27 8.70
CA SER A 27 -4.37 49.52 9.79
C SER A 27 -3.21 48.52 9.61
N ARG A 28 -2.06 49.06 9.20
CA ARG A 28 -0.78 48.39 9.11
C ARG A 28 -0.25 48.09 10.50
N LEU A 29 0.00 46.85 10.82
CA LEU A 29 0.98 46.47 11.83
C LEU A 29 2.11 45.74 11.12
N SER A 30 3.23 46.44 11.05
CA SER A 30 4.50 45.98 10.51
C SER A 30 5.20 45.06 11.50
N TYR A 31 5.39 43.81 11.15
CA TYR A 31 6.44 42.99 11.74
C TYR A 31 7.55 42.78 10.71
N HIS A 32 8.64 43.55 10.91
CA HIS A 32 9.91 43.31 10.22
C HIS A 32 10.55 42.05 10.81
N ARG A 33 10.70 41.03 10.02
CA ARG A 33 11.81 40.08 10.11
C ARG A 33 12.40 39.92 8.72
N CYS A 34 13.56 40.53 8.53
CA CYS A 34 14.42 40.31 7.39
C CYS A 34 14.86 38.85 7.32
N LEU A 35 14.47 38.15 6.28
CA LEU A 35 15.27 37.07 5.73
C LEU A 35 15.68 37.56 4.33
N SER A 36 16.96 37.90 4.20
CA SER A 36 17.57 38.24 2.93
C SER A 36 17.69 36.98 2.07
N PHE A 37 16.79 36.83 1.09
CA PHE A 37 17.02 35.92 0.01
C PHE A 37 18.02 36.53 -0.95
N GLN A 38 19.22 35.97 -1.02
CA GLN A 38 20.15 36.25 -2.11
C GLN A 38 19.60 35.58 -3.37
N HIS A 39 19.40 36.36 -4.41
CA HIS A 39 19.08 35.91 -5.76
C HIS A 39 20.20 35.02 -6.29
N LEU A 40 19.91 33.72 -6.43
CA LEU A 40 20.67 32.81 -7.29
C LEU A 40 19.98 32.71 -8.67
N PRO A 41 20.75 32.61 -9.74
CA PRO A 41 20.19 32.62 -11.09
C PRO A 41 19.41 31.35 -11.39
N ARG A 42 18.33 31.51 -12.16
CA ARG A 42 17.49 30.42 -12.67
C ARG A 42 18.32 29.45 -13.53
N THR A 43 18.58 28.27 -12.98
CA THR A 43 19.02 27.11 -13.74
C THR A 43 18.10 25.93 -13.39
N THR A 44 17.43 25.39 -14.40
CA THR A 44 16.76 24.09 -14.52
C THR A 44 16.04 23.47 -13.30
N PRO A 45 14.82 22.92 -13.45
CA PRO A 45 14.00 22.39 -12.38
C PRO A 45 14.43 20.96 -12.03
N ASN A 46 15.49 20.83 -11.24
CA ASN A 46 15.89 19.58 -10.59
C ASN A 46 16.49 19.94 -9.24
N THR A 47 15.64 20.28 -8.28
CA THR A 47 16.10 20.50 -6.90
C THR A 47 15.32 19.55 -5.99
N ALA A 48 15.98 18.49 -5.58
CA ALA A 48 15.54 17.71 -4.42
C ALA A 48 15.62 18.63 -3.20
N VAL A 49 14.48 18.98 -2.62
CA VAL A 49 14.44 19.68 -1.35
C VAL A 49 14.69 18.66 -0.26
N ARG A 50 15.85 18.72 0.36
CA ARG A 50 16.23 17.87 1.48
C ARG A 50 15.96 18.66 2.76
N CYS A 51 14.90 18.33 3.48
CA CYS A 51 14.71 18.75 4.87
C CYS A 51 15.36 17.71 5.78
N SER A 52 16.53 18.01 6.30
CA SER A 52 17.18 17.20 7.32
C SER A 52 17.10 17.93 8.65
N VAL A 53 16.51 17.28 9.64
CA VAL A 53 16.66 17.72 11.02
C VAL A 53 18.03 17.24 11.50
N THR A 54 19.06 18.03 11.25
CA THR A 54 20.37 17.80 11.86
C THR A 54 20.29 18.18 13.33
N SER A 55 20.59 17.24 14.22
CA SER A 55 20.81 17.53 15.63
C SER A 55 22.13 18.31 15.75
N ASP A 56 22.09 19.63 15.54
CA ASP A 56 23.20 20.49 15.92
C ASP A 56 23.34 20.43 17.44
N LYS A 57 24.50 20.00 17.88
CA LYS A 57 24.90 20.03 19.29
C LYS A 57 24.78 21.45 19.77
N ILE A 58 23.72 21.76 20.49
CA ILE A 58 23.64 22.99 21.28
C ILE A 58 24.74 22.88 22.35
N GLN A 59 25.82 23.61 22.19
CA GLN A 59 26.81 23.77 23.24
C GLN A 59 26.14 24.54 24.38
N ALA A 60 25.93 23.85 25.49
CA ALA A 60 25.49 24.50 26.73
C ALA A 60 26.54 25.52 27.21
N PRO A 61 26.13 26.69 27.75
CA PRO A 61 27.06 27.65 28.34
C PRO A 61 27.74 27.03 29.55
N VAL A 62 29.07 27.19 29.60
CA VAL A 62 29.92 26.76 30.71
C VAL A 62 29.57 27.55 31.94
N GLY A 63 29.16 26.86 33.02
CA GLY A 63 29.17 27.38 34.38
C GLY A 63 27.84 27.50 35.09
N VAL A 64 27.29 26.39 35.58
CA VAL A 64 26.44 26.35 36.79
C VAL A 64 26.71 25.02 37.50
N ASP A 65 26.95 25.13 38.84
CA ASP A 65 27.28 24.04 39.74
C ASP A 65 26.40 22.78 39.57
N SER A 66 27.05 21.64 39.37
CA SER A 66 26.45 20.35 39.20
C SER A 66 25.92 19.78 40.52
N LYS A 67 24.61 19.85 40.75
CA LYS A 67 23.95 18.87 41.62
C LYS A 67 23.89 17.54 40.86
N PRO A 68 24.13 16.37 41.50
CA PRO A 68 24.01 15.08 40.85
C PRO A 68 22.59 14.91 40.33
N LYS A 69 22.43 14.70 39.02
CA LYS A 69 21.17 14.30 38.42
C LYS A 69 20.83 12.89 38.93
N PRO A 70 19.58 12.61 39.28
CA PRO A 70 19.18 11.24 39.56
C PRO A 70 19.41 10.38 38.32
N ASP A 71 19.92 9.15 38.50
CA ASP A 71 20.12 8.13 37.50
C ASP A 71 18.76 7.65 36.96
N CYS A 72 18.17 8.42 36.05
CA CYS A 72 17.05 7.98 35.23
C CYS A 72 17.48 7.94 33.75
N TYR A 73 18.52 7.17 33.46
CA TYR A 73 18.79 6.69 32.14
C TYR A 73 17.85 5.51 31.89
N GLY A 74 16.61 5.83 31.56
CA GLY A 74 15.62 4.86 31.14
C GLY A 74 15.94 4.35 29.74
N GLU A 75 15.25 3.32 29.32
CA GLU A 75 15.34 2.57 28.08
C GLU A 75 15.32 3.45 26.80
N ASP A 76 15.03 4.75 26.91
CA ASP A 76 14.91 5.69 25.77
C ASP A 76 16.24 6.00 25.06
N GLU A 77 17.39 5.83 25.71
CA GLU A 77 18.68 6.04 25.03
C GLU A 77 19.06 4.89 24.08
N THR A 78 18.49 3.69 24.28
CA THR A 78 18.78 2.54 23.39
C THR A 78 18.10 2.64 22.04
N THR A 79 16.99 3.36 21.92
CA THR A 79 16.24 3.53 20.67
C THR A 79 16.95 4.41 19.64
N SER A 80 17.83 5.30 20.07
CA SER A 80 18.63 6.17 19.18
C SER A 80 19.77 5.45 18.45
N TRP A 81 20.08 4.21 18.83
CA TRP A 81 21.24 3.44 18.29
C TRP A 81 20.89 2.52 17.12
N LYS A 82 19.63 2.26 16.88
CA LYS A 82 19.22 1.46 15.72
C LYS A 82 19.54 2.20 14.43
N LYS A 83 20.08 1.47 13.45
CA LYS A 83 20.28 2.00 12.11
C LYS A 83 18.92 2.43 11.53
N MET A 84 18.89 3.63 10.99
CA MET A 84 17.71 4.17 10.32
C MET A 84 17.38 3.34 9.06
N ILE A 85 16.11 3.03 8.84
CA ILE A 85 15.60 2.35 7.64
C ILE A 85 15.12 3.40 6.63
N ASN A 86 15.61 3.32 5.39
CA ASN A 86 15.15 4.15 4.28
C ASN A 86 13.92 3.53 3.62
N VAL A 87 12.77 4.20 3.71
CA VAL A 87 11.50 3.76 3.13
C VAL A 87 11.09 4.70 2.00
N ALA A 88 11.13 4.21 0.78
CA ALA A 88 10.66 4.96 -0.39
C ALA A 88 9.19 4.63 -0.67
N VAL A 89 8.40 5.67 -0.98
CA VAL A 89 6.97 5.54 -1.26
C VAL A 89 6.62 6.25 -2.56
N SER A 90 6.19 5.52 -3.59
CA SER A 90 5.71 6.11 -4.83
C SER A 90 4.22 6.45 -4.75
N GLY A 91 3.80 7.50 -5.49
CA GLY A 91 2.42 8.00 -5.40
C GLY A 91 2.11 8.62 -4.04
N ALA A 92 3.11 9.21 -3.39
CA ALA A 92 3.07 9.65 -2.00
C ALA A 92 2.08 10.79 -1.71
N ALA A 93 1.66 11.55 -2.73
CA ALA A 93 0.59 12.55 -2.60
C ALA A 93 -0.83 11.95 -2.71
N GLY A 94 -0.96 10.63 -2.92
CA GLY A 94 -2.24 9.96 -3.10
C GLY A 94 -2.95 9.62 -1.80
N MET A 95 -4.25 9.29 -1.89
CA MET A 95 -5.08 9.00 -0.71
C MET A 95 -4.59 7.81 0.12
N ILE A 96 -4.07 6.76 -0.50
CA ILE A 96 -3.52 5.59 0.23
C ILE A 96 -2.30 6.05 1.04
N ALA A 97 -1.39 6.79 0.40
CA ALA A 97 -0.19 7.30 1.05
C ALA A 97 -0.52 8.22 2.23
N ASN A 98 -1.50 9.12 2.10
CA ASN A 98 -1.92 10.00 3.19
C ASN A 98 -2.41 9.25 4.44
N HIS A 99 -2.93 8.03 4.30
CA HIS A 99 -3.25 7.17 5.44
C HIS A 99 -2.07 6.31 5.92
N LEU A 100 -1.10 6.03 5.05
CA LEU A 100 0.01 5.12 5.32
C LEU A 100 1.20 5.83 5.96
N LEU A 101 1.58 7.01 5.47
CA LEU A 101 2.82 7.69 5.85
C LEU A 101 2.90 7.97 7.36
N PHE A 102 1.80 8.40 7.96
CA PHE A 102 1.71 8.62 9.41
C PHE A 102 1.82 7.33 10.22
N LYS A 103 1.34 6.19 9.67
CA LYS A 103 1.51 4.86 10.29
C LYS A 103 2.95 4.35 10.21
N LEU A 104 3.67 4.69 9.12
CA LEU A 104 5.10 4.43 9.00
C LEU A 104 5.87 5.26 10.04
N ALA A 105 5.57 6.55 10.14
CA ALA A 105 6.23 7.48 11.03
C ALA A 105 5.99 7.18 12.52
N SER A 106 4.82 6.62 12.88
CA SER A 106 4.45 6.31 14.27
C SER A 106 5.13 5.06 14.83
N GLY A 107 5.85 4.28 14.02
CA GLY A 107 6.43 2.99 14.43
C GLY A 107 5.46 1.81 14.36
N GLU A 108 4.22 2.01 13.88
CA GLU A 108 3.22 0.94 13.76
C GLU A 108 3.68 -0.19 12.83
N VAL A 109 4.58 0.10 11.88
CA VAL A 109 5.04 -0.85 10.86
C VAL A 109 6.29 -1.62 11.29
N PHE A 110 7.35 -0.92 11.64
CA PHE A 110 8.67 -1.51 11.91
C PHE A 110 8.98 -1.67 13.40
N GLY A 111 8.07 -1.25 14.27
CA GLY A 111 8.23 -1.32 15.71
C GLY A 111 8.41 0.06 16.37
N PRO A 112 8.18 0.12 17.69
CA PRO A 112 8.12 1.38 18.45
C PRO A 112 9.49 2.04 18.68
N ASP A 113 10.57 1.37 18.31
CA ASP A 113 11.95 1.80 18.52
C ASP A 113 12.79 1.87 17.23
N GLN A 114 12.15 1.70 16.05
CA GLN A 114 12.84 1.70 14.76
C GLN A 114 12.78 3.09 14.09
N PRO A 115 13.91 3.85 14.02
CA PRO A 115 13.93 5.12 13.30
C PRO A 115 13.87 4.88 11.78
N ILE A 116 13.17 5.77 11.07
CA ILE A 116 12.99 5.71 9.62
C ILE A 116 13.27 7.05 8.95
N ALA A 117 13.66 6.98 7.67
CA ALA A 117 13.59 8.08 6.71
C ALA A 117 12.52 7.78 5.68
N LEU A 118 11.68 8.76 5.36
CA LEU A 118 10.67 8.67 4.31
C LEU A 118 11.16 9.40 3.06
N LYS A 119 11.19 8.68 1.94
CA LYS A 119 11.56 9.20 0.62
C LYS A 119 10.33 9.15 -0.28
N LEU A 120 9.76 10.31 -0.59
CA LEU A 120 8.44 10.44 -1.17
C LEU A 120 8.53 10.76 -2.67
N LEU A 121 8.07 9.84 -3.52
CA LEU A 121 8.03 9.99 -4.96
C LEU A 121 6.64 10.45 -5.40
N GLY A 122 6.59 11.59 -6.06
CA GLY A 122 5.39 12.11 -6.73
C GLY A 122 5.56 12.25 -8.24
N SER A 123 4.75 13.10 -8.83
CA SER A 123 4.85 13.55 -10.22
C SER A 123 4.86 15.07 -10.25
N GLU A 124 5.27 15.67 -11.36
CA GLU A 124 5.24 17.13 -11.53
C GLU A 124 3.87 17.73 -11.17
N ARG A 125 2.79 17.07 -11.59
CA ARG A 125 1.41 17.54 -11.33
C ARG A 125 1.03 17.48 -9.83
N SER A 126 1.65 16.62 -9.07
CA SER A 126 1.35 16.41 -7.65
C SER A 126 2.42 16.98 -6.72
N PHE A 127 3.42 17.70 -7.26
CA PHE A 127 4.56 18.17 -6.47
C PHE A 127 4.14 19.09 -5.32
N GLY A 128 3.29 20.09 -5.57
CA GLY A 128 2.78 20.97 -4.51
C GLY A 128 1.98 20.24 -3.42
N ALA A 129 1.21 19.18 -3.79
CA ALA A 129 0.55 18.34 -2.81
C ALA A 129 1.56 17.49 -2.01
N LEU A 130 2.65 17.07 -2.66
CA LEU A 130 3.72 16.32 -2.02
C LEU A 130 4.47 17.18 -1.00
N GLU A 131 4.73 18.45 -1.30
CA GLU A 131 5.27 19.43 -0.35
C GLU A 131 4.36 19.58 0.88
N GLY A 132 3.05 19.69 0.66
CA GLY A 132 2.06 19.74 1.75
C GLY A 132 2.08 18.49 2.64
N VAL A 133 2.21 17.30 2.06
CA VAL A 133 2.32 16.04 2.82
C VAL A 133 3.62 16.01 3.65
N ALA A 134 4.72 16.50 3.09
CA ALA A 134 5.99 16.59 3.83
C ALA A 134 5.89 17.53 5.05
N MET A 135 5.26 18.71 4.87
CA MET A 135 4.99 19.64 5.96
C MET A 135 4.12 19.02 7.06
N GLU A 136 3.04 18.32 6.71
CA GLU A 136 2.18 17.62 7.67
C GLU A 136 2.94 16.54 8.47
N LEU A 137 3.86 15.84 7.82
CA LEU A 137 4.72 14.85 8.49
C LEU A 137 5.70 15.53 9.47
N GLU A 138 6.28 16.67 9.08
CA GLU A 138 7.16 17.48 9.94
C GLU A 138 6.40 18.02 11.16
N ASP A 139 5.20 18.60 10.94
CA ASP A 139 4.35 19.16 11.99
C ASP A 139 3.82 18.08 12.96
N SER A 140 3.79 16.82 12.55
CA SER A 140 3.34 15.70 13.37
C SER A 140 4.33 15.27 14.46
N LEU A 141 5.59 15.73 14.41
CA LEU A 141 6.64 15.53 15.41
C LEU A 141 6.84 14.06 15.84
N TYR A 142 6.72 13.11 14.91
CA TYR A 142 6.94 11.69 15.21
C TYR A 142 8.40 11.43 15.60
N PRO A 143 8.68 10.89 16.80
CA PRO A 143 10.05 10.74 17.29
C PRO A 143 10.89 9.74 16.48
N LEU A 144 10.25 8.81 15.74
CA LEU A 144 10.94 7.84 14.90
C LEU A 144 11.19 8.33 13.48
N LEU A 145 10.50 9.37 13.04
CA LEU A 145 10.72 10.00 11.73
C LEU A 145 11.92 10.93 11.81
N ARG A 146 13.01 10.54 11.15
CA ARG A 146 14.28 11.28 11.20
C ARG A 146 14.52 12.15 9.98
N GLU A 147 14.00 11.76 8.84
CA GLU A 147 14.16 12.49 7.59
C GLU A 147 12.92 12.30 6.71
N VAL A 148 12.50 13.38 6.04
CA VAL A 148 11.53 13.37 4.95
C VAL A 148 12.18 14.01 3.74
N SER A 149 12.22 13.32 2.62
CA SER A 149 12.65 13.87 1.33
C SER A 149 11.58 13.65 0.29
N ILE A 150 11.45 14.60 -0.64
CA ILE A 150 10.46 14.56 -1.72
C ILE A 150 11.15 14.72 -3.07
N GLY A 151 10.61 14.07 -4.11
CA GLY A 151 11.14 14.19 -5.46
C GLY A 151 10.18 13.65 -6.51
N ILE A 152 10.55 13.87 -7.77
CA ILE A 152 9.80 13.39 -8.95
C ILE A 152 10.62 12.42 -9.79
N ASP A 153 11.94 12.34 -9.55
CA ASP A 153 12.84 11.41 -10.21
C ASP A 153 12.99 10.14 -9.36
N PRO A 154 12.60 8.95 -9.85
CA PRO A 154 12.73 7.70 -9.12
C PRO A 154 14.20 7.33 -8.82
N TYR A 155 15.17 7.75 -9.64
CA TYR A 155 16.59 7.47 -9.39
C TYR A 155 17.13 8.26 -8.19
N GLU A 156 16.62 9.46 -7.94
CA GLU A 156 16.97 10.24 -6.75
C GLU A 156 16.25 9.70 -5.50
N VAL A 157 14.94 9.47 -5.62
CA VAL A 157 14.10 9.09 -4.47
C VAL A 157 14.40 7.67 -3.98
N PHE A 158 14.70 6.74 -4.87
CA PHE A 158 15.00 5.34 -4.49
C PHE A 158 16.44 5.11 -4.05
N GLN A 159 17.29 6.14 -4.06
CA GLN A 159 18.69 6.02 -3.62
C GLN A 159 18.76 5.42 -2.21
N ASP A 160 19.49 4.31 -2.06
CA ASP A 160 19.70 3.57 -0.80
C ASP A 160 18.41 3.10 -0.08
N ALA A 161 17.27 3.01 -0.78
CA ALA A 161 16.03 2.51 -0.22
C ALA A 161 16.17 1.05 0.23
N GLU A 162 15.75 0.74 1.46
CA GLU A 162 15.70 -0.63 2.02
C GLU A 162 14.29 -1.22 1.91
N TRP A 163 13.28 -0.35 1.84
CA TRP A 163 11.90 -0.68 1.51
C TRP A 163 11.39 0.27 0.42
N ALA A 164 10.71 -0.28 -0.59
CA ALA A 164 10.05 0.48 -1.64
C ALA A 164 8.57 0.09 -1.72
N LEU A 165 7.69 1.05 -1.42
CA LEU A 165 6.25 0.88 -1.44
C LEU A 165 5.70 1.54 -2.69
N LEU A 166 5.42 0.73 -3.72
CA LEU A 166 5.04 1.21 -5.05
C LEU A 166 3.52 1.31 -5.16
N ILE A 167 2.98 2.46 -4.74
CA ILE A 167 1.53 2.72 -4.65
C ILE A 167 1.03 3.45 -5.91
N GLY A 168 1.86 4.32 -6.47
CA GLY A 168 1.50 5.18 -7.60
C GLY A 168 1.19 4.38 -8.87
N ALA A 169 -0.06 4.50 -9.33
CA ALA A 169 -0.51 3.94 -10.59
C ALA A 169 -1.60 4.84 -11.18
N LYS A 170 -1.76 4.82 -12.51
CA LYS A 170 -2.87 5.50 -13.17
C LYS A 170 -4.15 4.71 -12.88
N PRO A 171 -5.21 5.35 -12.33
CA PRO A 171 -6.49 4.68 -12.16
C PRO A 171 -7.14 4.40 -13.52
N ARG A 172 -7.95 3.35 -13.60
CA ARG A 172 -8.73 3.06 -14.81
C ARG A 172 -9.73 4.19 -15.05
N GLY A 173 -9.67 4.80 -16.23
CA GLY A 173 -10.62 5.82 -16.66
C GLY A 173 -11.84 5.22 -17.37
N PRO A 174 -12.94 6.01 -17.51
CA PRO A 174 -14.08 5.59 -18.32
C PRO A 174 -13.66 5.23 -19.75
N GLY A 175 -14.09 4.06 -20.25
CA GLY A 175 -13.78 3.58 -21.62
C GLY A 175 -12.36 3.04 -21.80
N MET A 176 -11.54 2.94 -20.76
CA MET A 176 -10.22 2.35 -20.82
C MET A 176 -10.32 0.83 -20.70
N GLU A 177 -9.72 0.11 -21.63
CA GLU A 177 -9.64 -1.35 -21.55
C GLU A 177 -8.58 -1.80 -20.54
N ARG A 178 -8.68 -3.07 -20.08
CA ARG A 178 -7.69 -3.65 -19.16
C ARG A 178 -6.29 -3.69 -19.79
N ALA A 179 -6.21 -3.97 -21.08
CA ALA A 179 -4.96 -3.98 -21.83
C ALA A 179 -4.26 -2.61 -21.82
N ASP A 180 -5.01 -1.52 -22.02
CA ASP A 180 -4.47 -0.16 -21.97
C ASP A 180 -3.91 0.17 -20.58
N LEU A 181 -4.62 -0.27 -19.53
CA LEU A 181 -4.19 -0.05 -18.15
C LEU A 181 -2.90 -0.83 -17.84
N LEU A 182 -2.80 -2.07 -18.32
CA LEU A 182 -1.61 -2.91 -18.19
C LEU A 182 -0.40 -2.26 -18.85
N ASP A 183 -0.56 -1.72 -20.05
CA ASP A 183 0.54 -1.08 -20.77
C ASP A 183 0.98 0.23 -20.09
N ILE A 184 0.03 1.12 -19.79
CA ILE A 184 0.32 2.44 -19.17
C ILE A 184 0.98 2.26 -17.80
N ASN A 185 0.41 1.44 -16.94
CA ASN A 185 0.98 1.21 -15.62
C ASN A 185 2.26 0.38 -15.73
N GLY A 186 2.30 -0.60 -16.63
CA GLY A 186 3.49 -1.40 -16.86
C GLY A 186 4.74 -0.57 -17.19
N GLN A 187 4.61 0.48 -17.99
CA GLN A 187 5.71 1.39 -18.29
C GLN A 187 6.20 2.13 -17.03
N ILE A 188 5.27 2.56 -16.15
CA ILE A 188 5.63 3.20 -14.87
C ILE A 188 6.43 2.22 -13.99
N PHE A 189 5.95 0.98 -13.86
CA PHE A 189 6.61 -0.02 -13.01
C PHE A 189 7.91 -0.57 -13.62
N ALA A 190 8.04 -0.59 -14.95
CA ALA A 190 9.31 -0.90 -15.61
C ALA A 190 10.37 0.16 -15.29
N GLU A 191 10.03 1.44 -15.36
CA GLU A 191 10.97 2.52 -15.03
C GLU A 191 11.32 2.52 -13.54
N GLN A 192 10.36 2.33 -12.65
CA GLN A 192 10.64 2.19 -11.22
C GLN A 192 11.51 0.96 -10.92
N GLY A 193 11.34 -0.15 -11.65
CA GLY A 193 12.20 -1.33 -11.54
C GLY A 193 13.65 -1.04 -11.93
N LYS A 194 13.87 -0.33 -13.04
CA LYS A 194 15.21 0.10 -13.49
C LYS A 194 15.88 1.02 -12.47
N ALA A 195 15.12 1.98 -11.93
CA ALA A 195 15.63 2.89 -10.92
C ALA A 195 16.01 2.14 -9.63
N LEU A 196 15.15 1.26 -9.13
CA LEU A 196 15.46 0.42 -7.97
C LEU A 196 16.72 -0.42 -8.20
N ASN A 197 16.84 -1.04 -9.38
CA ASN A 197 18.02 -1.85 -9.74
C ASN A 197 19.32 -1.04 -9.75
N ALA A 198 19.24 0.24 -10.09
CA ALA A 198 20.40 1.12 -10.23
C ALA A 198 20.87 1.72 -8.90
N VAL A 199 19.93 2.11 -8.03
CA VAL A 199 20.26 2.99 -6.89
C VAL A 199 19.76 2.52 -5.53
N ALA A 200 18.85 1.54 -5.47
CA ALA A 200 18.35 1.05 -4.18
C ALA A 200 19.36 0.12 -3.48
N SER A 201 19.12 -0.17 -2.20
CA SER A 201 19.86 -1.21 -1.49
C SER A 201 19.76 -2.54 -2.23
N PRO A 202 20.85 -3.33 -2.33
CA PRO A 202 20.84 -4.64 -3.00
C PRO A 202 19.78 -5.62 -2.42
N ASN A 203 19.39 -5.42 -1.16
CA ASN A 203 18.39 -6.24 -0.48
C ASN A 203 17.07 -5.53 -0.29
N VAL A 204 16.79 -4.46 -1.06
CA VAL A 204 15.54 -3.73 -0.97
C VAL A 204 14.33 -4.66 -1.06
N LYS A 205 13.36 -4.47 -0.16
CA LYS A 205 12.07 -5.16 -0.19
C LYS A 205 11.06 -4.28 -0.92
N VAL A 206 10.39 -4.83 -1.92
CA VAL A 206 9.49 -4.08 -2.80
C VAL A 206 8.07 -4.59 -2.61
N MET A 207 7.16 -3.71 -2.17
CA MET A 207 5.73 -4.00 -2.06
C MET A 207 4.98 -3.22 -3.14
N VAL A 208 4.45 -3.94 -4.13
CA VAL A 208 3.66 -3.35 -5.22
C VAL A 208 2.19 -3.33 -4.85
N VAL A 209 1.61 -2.14 -4.86
CA VAL A 209 0.22 -1.86 -4.50
C VAL A 209 -0.57 -1.37 -5.70
N GLY A 210 0.08 -0.62 -6.59
CA GLY A 210 -0.54 -0.06 -7.80
C GLY A 210 -1.03 -1.15 -8.75
N ASN A 211 -2.33 -1.06 -9.13
CA ASN A 211 -3.00 -2.08 -9.95
C ASN A 211 -2.67 -2.00 -11.45
N PRO A 212 -2.64 -3.18 -12.12
CA PRO A 212 -2.76 -4.56 -11.63
C PRO A 212 -1.50 -5.02 -10.87
N CYS A 213 -1.60 -5.17 -9.54
CA CYS A 213 -0.41 -5.25 -8.69
C CYS A 213 0.44 -6.51 -8.94
N ASN A 214 -0.15 -7.66 -9.25
CA ASN A 214 0.59 -8.89 -9.55
C ASN A 214 1.45 -8.73 -10.81
N THR A 215 0.85 -8.26 -11.89
CA THR A 215 1.55 -8.07 -13.17
C THR A 215 2.54 -6.90 -13.10
N ASN A 216 2.20 -5.82 -12.41
CA ASN A 216 3.11 -4.71 -12.16
C ASN A 216 4.33 -5.15 -11.32
N ALA A 217 4.13 -6.04 -10.35
CA ALA A 217 5.25 -6.62 -9.58
C ALA A 217 6.17 -7.47 -10.47
N LEU A 218 5.60 -8.26 -11.38
CA LEU A 218 6.37 -9.03 -12.36
C LEU A 218 7.19 -8.10 -13.26
N ILE A 219 6.59 -7.04 -13.82
CA ILE A 219 7.27 -6.07 -14.68
C ILE A 219 8.41 -5.38 -13.91
N CYS A 220 8.14 -4.88 -12.71
CA CYS A 220 9.12 -4.22 -11.86
C CYS A 220 10.31 -5.16 -11.59
N MET A 221 10.05 -6.39 -11.16
CA MET A 221 11.05 -7.42 -10.89
C MET A 221 11.91 -7.75 -12.12
N LYS A 222 11.29 -7.92 -13.30
CA LYS A 222 12.01 -8.22 -14.55
C LYS A 222 12.93 -7.09 -15.00
N ASN A 223 12.60 -5.85 -14.63
CA ASN A 223 13.44 -4.66 -14.89
C ASN A 223 14.45 -4.36 -13.77
N ALA A 224 14.50 -5.21 -12.73
CA ALA A 224 15.45 -5.09 -11.62
C ALA A 224 16.24 -6.40 -11.40
N PRO A 225 17.02 -6.88 -12.37
CA PRO A 225 17.64 -8.21 -12.34
C PRO A 225 18.68 -8.41 -11.24
N ASN A 226 19.22 -7.34 -10.65
CA ASN A 226 20.20 -7.42 -9.56
C ASN A 226 19.53 -7.56 -8.17
N ILE A 227 18.23 -7.34 -8.08
CA ILE A 227 17.46 -7.50 -6.84
C ILE A 227 16.87 -8.92 -6.82
N PRO A 228 17.03 -9.69 -5.72
CA PRO A 228 16.47 -11.03 -5.63
C PRO A 228 14.94 -11.05 -5.89
N ALA A 229 14.46 -11.95 -6.75
CA ALA A 229 13.05 -12.07 -7.09
C ALA A 229 12.13 -12.25 -5.87
N LYS A 230 12.61 -12.92 -4.81
CA LYS A 230 11.91 -13.11 -3.54
C LYS A 230 11.66 -11.81 -2.76
N ASN A 231 12.31 -10.71 -3.13
CA ASN A 231 12.12 -9.42 -2.49
C ASN A 231 10.93 -8.63 -3.06
N PHE A 232 10.31 -9.12 -4.14
CA PHE A 232 9.15 -8.48 -4.77
C PHE A 232 7.84 -9.12 -4.31
N HIS A 233 6.95 -8.28 -3.80
CA HIS A 233 5.65 -8.68 -3.29
C HIS A 233 4.53 -7.87 -3.98
N ALA A 234 3.40 -8.52 -4.28
CA ALA A 234 2.16 -7.86 -4.66
C ALA A 234 1.17 -7.88 -3.49
N LEU A 235 0.48 -6.75 -3.26
CA LEU A 235 -0.42 -6.61 -2.13
C LEU A 235 -1.74 -7.35 -2.35
N THR A 236 -1.95 -8.46 -1.64
CA THR A 236 -3.21 -9.21 -1.56
C THR A 236 -3.80 -9.25 -0.15
N ARG A 237 -3.11 -8.60 0.80
CA ARG A 237 -3.53 -8.53 2.22
C ARG A 237 -4.89 -7.86 2.41
N LEU A 238 -5.25 -6.89 1.56
CA LEU A 238 -6.56 -6.26 1.64
C LEU A 238 -7.69 -7.28 1.43
N ASP A 239 -7.51 -8.20 0.49
CA ASP A 239 -8.49 -9.25 0.20
C ASP A 239 -8.51 -10.29 1.32
N GLU A 240 -7.35 -10.63 1.89
CA GLU A 240 -7.25 -11.47 3.09
C GLU A 240 -7.99 -10.86 4.28
N ASN A 241 -7.83 -9.55 4.53
CA ASN A 241 -8.54 -8.84 5.59
C ASN A 241 -10.05 -8.81 5.35
N ARG A 242 -10.48 -8.65 4.09
CA ARG A 242 -11.90 -8.77 3.70
C ARG A 242 -12.46 -10.15 3.96
N ALA A 243 -11.72 -11.19 3.59
CA ALA A 243 -12.11 -12.57 3.82
C ALA A 243 -12.20 -12.91 5.31
N LYS A 244 -11.20 -12.53 6.11
CA LYS A 244 -11.24 -12.66 7.58
C LYS A 244 -12.46 -11.98 8.18
N CYS A 245 -12.77 -10.77 7.74
CA CYS A 245 -13.94 -10.03 8.21
C CYS A 245 -15.25 -10.76 7.89
N GLN A 246 -15.43 -11.30 6.68
CA GLN A 246 -16.64 -12.02 6.30
C GLN A 246 -16.82 -13.32 7.09
N LEU A 247 -15.74 -14.09 7.28
CA LEU A 247 -15.78 -15.31 8.10
C LEU A 247 -16.10 -15.00 9.56
N ALA A 248 -15.49 -13.96 10.12
CA ALA A 248 -15.75 -13.52 11.49
C ALA A 248 -17.22 -13.10 11.70
N LEU A 249 -17.76 -12.29 10.79
CA LEU A 249 -19.17 -11.87 10.80
C LEU A 249 -20.13 -13.05 10.72
N LYS A 250 -19.89 -14.01 9.83
CA LYS A 250 -20.74 -15.21 9.68
C LYS A 250 -20.70 -16.10 10.93
N ALA A 251 -19.53 -16.22 11.55
CA ALA A 251 -19.35 -17.02 12.76
C ALA A 251 -19.73 -16.30 14.06
N GLY A 252 -19.98 -14.99 14.02
CA GLY A 252 -20.28 -14.18 15.23
C GLY A 252 -19.10 -14.02 16.18
N VAL A 253 -17.86 -13.95 15.65
CA VAL A 253 -16.63 -13.81 16.45
C VAL A 253 -15.87 -12.52 16.06
N PHE A 254 -14.89 -12.13 16.86
CA PHE A 254 -13.98 -11.06 16.47
C PHE A 254 -13.02 -11.53 15.37
N TYR A 255 -12.59 -10.62 14.49
CA TYR A 255 -11.74 -10.92 13.33
C TYR A 255 -10.35 -11.44 13.71
N ASP A 256 -9.83 -11.12 14.90
CA ASP A 256 -8.57 -11.63 15.43
C ASP A 256 -8.61 -13.14 15.76
N LYS A 257 -9.79 -13.75 15.77
CA LYS A 257 -9.98 -15.18 15.94
C LYS A 257 -9.93 -15.98 14.65
N VAL A 258 -9.81 -15.28 13.50
CA VAL A 258 -9.72 -15.91 12.18
C VAL A 258 -8.27 -15.89 11.71
N SER A 259 -7.70 -17.06 11.47
CA SER A 259 -6.33 -17.25 11.00
C SER A 259 -6.25 -18.10 9.73
N ASN A 260 -5.09 -18.14 9.11
CA ASN A 260 -4.76 -19.00 7.96
C ASN A 260 -5.65 -18.78 6.72
N VAL A 261 -6.23 -17.62 6.57
CA VAL A 261 -6.93 -17.26 5.34
C VAL A 261 -5.90 -16.97 4.25
N THR A 262 -5.94 -17.73 3.17
CA THR A 262 -5.12 -17.49 1.99
C THR A 262 -5.97 -16.85 0.90
N ILE A 263 -5.42 -15.84 0.25
CA ILE A 263 -5.91 -15.38 -1.05
C ILE A 263 -5.00 -16.00 -2.10
N TRP A 264 -5.54 -16.88 -2.92
CA TRP A 264 -4.82 -17.45 -4.06
C TRP A 264 -5.00 -16.59 -5.31
N GLY A 265 -3.93 -16.41 -6.06
CA GLY A 265 -4.01 -15.90 -7.41
C GLY A 265 -3.76 -14.43 -7.61
N ASN A 266 -4.48 -13.89 -8.57
CA ASN A 266 -4.42 -12.49 -9.00
C ASN A 266 -5.27 -11.60 -8.08
N HIS A 267 -4.84 -10.38 -7.84
CA HIS A 267 -5.69 -9.37 -7.20
C HIS A 267 -6.74 -8.86 -8.21
N SER A 268 -7.72 -9.70 -8.49
CA SER A 268 -8.81 -9.47 -9.45
C SER A 268 -10.09 -10.19 -9.00
N THR A 269 -11.11 -10.21 -9.83
CA THR A 269 -12.33 -11.01 -9.57
C THR A 269 -12.11 -12.53 -9.70
N THR A 270 -10.93 -12.96 -10.14
CA THR A 270 -10.55 -14.40 -10.15
C THR A 270 -9.82 -14.84 -8.89
N GLN A 271 -9.49 -13.91 -7.97
CA GLN A 271 -8.89 -14.25 -6.67
C GLN A 271 -9.70 -15.33 -5.93
N VAL A 272 -9.02 -16.20 -5.20
CA VAL A 272 -9.69 -17.29 -4.49
C VAL A 272 -9.46 -17.15 -2.99
N PRO A 273 -10.44 -16.65 -2.22
CA PRO A 273 -10.38 -16.65 -0.78
C PRO A 273 -10.57 -18.09 -0.26
N ASP A 274 -9.51 -18.62 0.32
CA ASP A 274 -9.46 -20.01 0.79
C ASP A 274 -10.05 -20.14 2.19
N PHE A 275 -11.20 -20.76 2.28
CA PHE A 275 -11.85 -21.12 3.53
C PHE A 275 -11.53 -22.56 3.99
N LEU A 276 -10.97 -23.41 3.10
CA LEU A 276 -10.68 -24.81 3.44
C LEU A 276 -9.55 -24.93 4.46
N ASN A 277 -8.55 -24.09 4.31
CA ASN A 277 -7.37 -24.06 5.17
C ASN A 277 -7.47 -23.03 6.29
N ALA A 278 -8.48 -22.15 6.27
CA ALA A 278 -8.71 -21.13 7.26
C ALA A 278 -9.25 -21.73 8.58
N LYS A 279 -8.96 -21.03 9.69
CA LYS A 279 -9.36 -21.43 11.03
C LYS A 279 -10.10 -20.32 11.76
N ILE A 280 -11.02 -20.70 12.64
CA ILE A 280 -11.69 -19.83 13.62
C ILE A 280 -11.44 -20.40 15.00
N HIS A 281 -10.79 -19.66 15.89
CA HIS A 281 -10.31 -20.16 17.19
C HIS A 281 -9.45 -21.44 17.08
N GLY A 282 -8.67 -21.59 16.01
CA GLY A 282 -7.87 -22.77 15.74
C GLY A 282 -8.63 -23.98 15.17
N ILE A 283 -9.97 -23.88 15.04
CA ILE A 283 -10.85 -24.91 14.48
C ILE A 283 -11.02 -24.63 12.98
N PRO A 284 -11.01 -25.65 12.09
CA PRO A 284 -11.27 -25.47 10.68
C PRO A 284 -12.58 -24.70 10.42
N VAL A 285 -12.55 -23.74 9.49
CA VAL A 285 -13.73 -22.92 9.14
C VAL A 285 -14.94 -23.79 8.76
N THR A 286 -14.72 -24.90 8.06
CA THR A 286 -15.78 -25.84 7.61
C THR A 286 -16.47 -26.57 8.76
N GLU A 287 -15.88 -26.66 9.93
CA GLU A 287 -16.50 -27.23 11.14
C GLU A 287 -17.32 -26.18 11.89
N VAL A 288 -16.91 -24.92 11.87
CA VAL A 288 -17.60 -23.80 12.52
C VAL A 288 -18.75 -23.29 11.66
N ILE A 289 -18.49 -23.05 10.36
CA ILE A 289 -19.47 -22.58 9.37
C ILE A 289 -19.83 -23.77 8.48
N ARG A 290 -20.93 -24.47 8.84
CA ARG A 290 -21.36 -25.67 8.13
C ARG A 290 -22.09 -25.41 6.80
N ASP A 291 -22.39 -24.16 6.50
CA ASP A 291 -23.04 -23.73 5.25
C ASP A 291 -22.01 -23.69 4.11
N ARG A 292 -21.70 -24.85 3.54
CA ARG A 292 -20.74 -25.01 2.45
C ARG A 292 -21.13 -24.20 1.22
N LYS A 293 -22.42 -24.11 0.92
CA LYS A 293 -22.92 -23.32 -0.21
C LYS A 293 -22.60 -21.84 -0.03
N TRP A 294 -22.83 -21.31 1.16
CA TRP A 294 -22.48 -19.92 1.47
C TRP A 294 -20.96 -19.66 1.32
N LEU A 295 -20.11 -20.59 1.78
CA LEU A 295 -18.65 -20.48 1.66
C LEU A 295 -18.19 -20.47 0.20
N GLU A 296 -18.75 -21.32 -0.65
CA GLU A 296 -18.35 -21.44 -2.06
C GLU A 296 -18.87 -20.31 -2.95
N GLU A 297 -20.08 -19.83 -2.68
CA GLU A 297 -20.78 -18.86 -3.52
C GLU A 297 -20.72 -17.45 -2.93
N GLU A 298 -21.48 -17.16 -1.87
CA GLU A 298 -21.68 -15.80 -1.36
C GLU A 298 -20.40 -15.23 -0.74
N PHE A 299 -19.72 -15.96 0.14
CA PHE A 299 -18.46 -15.54 0.74
C PHE A 299 -17.42 -15.20 -0.33
N THR A 300 -17.21 -16.10 -1.28
CA THR A 300 -16.25 -15.91 -2.36
C THR A 300 -16.60 -14.68 -3.20
N GLN A 301 -17.85 -14.54 -3.62
CA GLN A 301 -18.32 -13.42 -4.42
C GLN A 301 -18.19 -12.08 -3.68
N VAL A 302 -18.58 -12.02 -2.40
CA VAL A 302 -18.50 -10.79 -1.60
C VAL A 302 -17.06 -10.31 -1.47
N VAL A 303 -16.11 -11.22 -1.27
CA VAL A 303 -14.68 -10.86 -1.20
C VAL A 303 -14.18 -10.34 -2.55
N GLN A 304 -14.45 -11.08 -3.62
CA GLN A 304 -14.01 -10.76 -4.99
C GLN A 304 -14.55 -9.42 -5.50
N THR A 305 -15.79 -9.07 -5.14
CA THR A 305 -16.46 -7.87 -5.67
C THR A 305 -16.43 -6.67 -4.72
N ARG A 306 -15.82 -6.81 -3.53
CA ARG A 306 -15.87 -5.78 -2.46
C ARG A 306 -15.34 -4.42 -2.92
N GLY A 307 -14.28 -4.38 -3.73
CA GLY A 307 -13.71 -3.14 -4.27
C GLY A 307 -14.73 -2.36 -5.08
N GLY A 308 -15.38 -3.03 -6.04
CA GLY A 308 -16.41 -2.44 -6.88
C GLY A 308 -17.63 -1.98 -6.11
N VAL A 309 -18.07 -2.74 -5.10
CA VAL A 309 -19.18 -2.35 -4.24
C VAL A 309 -18.87 -1.07 -3.46
N LEU A 310 -17.64 -0.92 -2.97
CA LEU A 310 -17.21 0.29 -2.27
C LEU A 310 -17.22 1.51 -3.20
N ILE A 311 -16.68 1.39 -4.42
CA ILE A 311 -16.68 2.49 -5.39
C ILE A 311 -18.11 2.89 -5.72
N LYS A 312 -19.00 1.92 -5.96
CA LYS A 312 -20.41 2.19 -6.24
C LYS A 312 -21.14 2.91 -5.09
N LYS A 313 -20.83 2.54 -3.84
CA LYS A 313 -21.50 3.11 -2.65
C LYS A 313 -20.86 4.40 -2.15
N TRP A 314 -19.55 4.51 -2.23
CA TRP A 314 -18.77 5.60 -1.63
C TRP A 314 -18.18 6.59 -2.65
N GLY A 315 -18.21 6.24 -3.94
CA GLY A 315 -17.72 7.08 -5.03
C GLY A 315 -16.19 7.10 -5.15
N ARG A 316 -15.47 6.26 -4.42
CA ARG A 316 -14.00 6.20 -4.45
C ARG A 316 -13.48 4.83 -4.05
N SER A 317 -12.24 4.53 -4.49
CA SER A 317 -11.53 3.29 -4.15
C SER A 317 -11.15 3.23 -2.66
N SER A 318 -10.88 2.02 -2.19
CA SER A 318 -10.34 1.79 -0.84
C SER A 318 -9.02 2.55 -0.66
N ALA A 319 -8.88 3.30 0.42
CA ALA A 319 -7.65 4.02 0.75
C ALA A 319 -7.17 3.69 2.18
N ALA A 320 -7.95 3.99 3.21
CA ALA A 320 -7.58 3.72 4.59
C ALA A 320 -7.38 2.22 4.86
N SER A 321 -8.30 1.36 4.39
CA SER A 321 -8.17 -0.10 4.53
C SER A 321 -7.00 -0.66 3.72
N THR A 322 -6.66 -0.05 2.58
CA THR A 322 -5.47 -0.42 1.81
C THR A 322 -4.21 -0.05 2.60
N ALA A 323 -4.14 1.14 3.20
CA ALA A 323 -3.02 1.54 4.03
C ALA A 323 -2.82 0.60 5.22
N VAL A 324 -3.89 0.23 5.94
CA VAL A 324 -3.83 -0.79 7.00
C VAL A 324 -3.32 -2.13 6.47
N SER A 325 -3.78 -2.56 5.30
CA SER A 325 -3.34 -3.82 4.69
C SER A 325 -1.87 -3.80 4.28
N ILE A 326 -1.32 -2.64 3.87
CA ILE A 326 0.12 -2.48 3.63
C ILE A 326 0.89 -2.64 4.95
N VAL A 327 0.43 -1.99 6.02
CA VAL A 327 1.02 -2.14 7.36
C VAL A 327 1.03 -3.62 7.79
N ASP A 328 -0.11 -4.30 7.70
CA ASP A 328 -0.24 -5.72 8.06
C ASP A 328 0.65 -6.62 7.21
N ALA A 329 0.78 -6.34 5.91
CA ALA A 329 1.63 -7.10 4.99
C ALA A 329 3.12 -6.96 5.35
N ILE A 330 3.59 -5.74 5.59
CA ILE A 330 4.99 -5.50 5.97
C ILE A 330 5.26 -6.11 7.36
N ARG A 331 4.38 -5.90 8.34
CA ARG A 331 4.50 -6.50 9.68
C ARG A 331 4.61 -8.02 9.63
N SER A 332 3.88 -8.68 8.73
CA SER A 332 3.98 -10.12 8.56
C SER A 332 5.35 -10.59 8.02
N LEU A 333 6.09 -9.72 7.36
CA LEU A 333 7.45 -10.01 6.90
C LEU A 333 8.51 -9.69 7.95
N VAL A 334 8.31 -8.62 8.74
CA VAL A 334 9.29 -8.16 9.75
C VAL A 334 9.02 -8.68 11.16
N THR A 335 7.98 -9.50 11.33
CA THR A 335 7.64 -10.18 12.58
C THR A 335 7.56 -11.68 12.34
N PRO A 336 8.13 -12.53 13.23
CA PRO A 336 8.00 -13.98 13.08
C PRO A 336 6.54 -14.41 13.04
N THR A 337 6.17 -15.23 12.06
CA THR A 337 4.83 -15.81 11.96
C THR A 337 4.64 -16.81 13.10
N PRO A 338 3.55 -16.75 13.88
CA PRO A 338 3.27 -17.73 14.92
C PRO A 338 3.26 -19.17 14.38
N GLU A 339 3.61 -20.13 15.24
CA GLU A 339 3.60 -21.54 14.87
C GLU A 339 2.18 -21.97 14.45
N GLY A 340 2.07 -22.66 13.34
CA GLY A 340 0.79 -23.11 12.79
C GLY A 340 0.00 -22.06 12.00
N ASP A 341 0.45 -20.79 11.98
CA ASP A 341 -0.16 -19.70 11.21
C ASP A 341 0.59 -19.39 9.94
N TRP A 342 -0.06 -18.63 9.05
CA TRP A 342 0.50 -18.04 7.83
C TRP A 342 -0.30 -16.83 7.37
N PHE A 343 0.26 -16.13 6.41
CA PHE A 343 -0.36 -14.99 5.72
C PHE A 343 -0.26 -15.19 4.19
N SER A 344 -1.00 -14.41 3.40
CA SER A 344 -0.88 -14.43 1.94
C SER A 344 -0.26 -13.16 1.38
N THR A 345 0.58 -13.34 0.37
CA THR A 345 1.18 -12.25 -0.41
C THR A 345 1.49 -12.74 -1.82
N GLY A 346 1.39 -11.85 -2.81
CA GLY A 346 1.78 -12.16 -4.18
C GLY A 346 3.28 -12.26 -4.30
N VAL A 347 3.80 -13.42 -4.68
CA VAL A 347 5.24 -13.70 -4.81
C VAL A 347 5.53 -14.45 -6.12
N TYR A 348 6.80 -14.41 -6.54
CA TYR A 348 7.25 -15.07 -7.76
C TYR A 348 7.13 -16.60 -7.64
N THR A 349 6.56 -17.23 -8.67
CA THR A 349 6.12 -18.64 -8.60
C THR A 349 7.22 -19.68 -8.83
N ASN A 350 8.44 -19.29 -9.22
CA ASN A 350 9.47 -20.28 -9.51
C ASN A 350 9.77 -21.13 -8.27
N GLY A 351 9.74 -22.44 -8.47
CA GLY A 351 9.98 -23.43 -7.41
C GLY A 351 8.81 -23.56 -6.40
N ASN A 352 7.59 -23.10 -6.73
CA ASN A 352 6.45 -23.27 -5.85
C ASN A 352 6.07 -24.76 -5.69
N PRO A 353 5.56 -25.17 -4.50
CA PRO A 353 5.22 -26.57 -4.24
C PRO A 353 3.79 -26.96 -4.72
N TYR A 354 3.04 -26.06 -5.33
CA TYR A 354 1.61 -26.24 -5.60
C TYR A 354 1.29 -26.63 -7.05
N GLY A 355 2.32 -26.67 -7.93
CA GLY A 355 2.14 -26.95 -9.37
C GLY A 355 1.52 -25.78 -10.14
N ILE A 356 1.61 -24.56 -9.60
CA ILE A 356 1.25 -23.33 -10.29
C ILE A 356 2.34 -23.01 -11.32
N ALA A 357 1.93 -22.53 -12.50
CA ALA A 357 2.85 -22.17 -13.58
C ALA A 357 3.94 -21.20 -13.09
N GLU A 358 5.18 -21.48 -13.46
CA GLU A 358 6.31 -20.64 -13.14
C GLU A 358 6.33 -19.33 -13.96
N GLY A 359 7.05 -18.35 -13.49
CA GLY A 359 7.29 -17.12 -14.23
C GLY A 359 6.20 -16.06 -14.11
N ILE A 360 5.34 -16.14 -13.12
CA ILE A 360 4.32 -15.12 -12.77
C ILE A 360 4.45 -14.72 -11.31
N VAL A 361 3.79 -13.63 -10.91
CA VAL A 361 3.60 -13.25 -9.50
C VAL A 361 2.19 -13.64 -9.08
N PHE A 362 2.10 -14.57 -8.13
CA PHE A 362 0.86 -15.21 -7.71
C PHE A 362 0.74 -15.16 -6.19
N SER A 363 -0.44 -14.86 -5.66
CA SER A 363 -0.65 -14.85 -4.23
C SER A 363 -0.71 -16.26 -3.67
N MET A 364 0.11 -16.54 -2.65
CA MET A 364 0.31 -17.85 -2.04
C MET A 364 0.48 -17.73 -0.51
N PRO A 365 0.24 -18.79 0.27
CA PRO A 365 0.46 -18.77 1.70
C PRO A 365 1.94 -18.78 2.04
N CYS A 366 2.33 -17.86 2.90
CA CYS A 366 3.71 -17.61 3.30
C CYS A 366 3.87 -17.56 4.81
N ARG A 367 5.08 -17.84 5.29
CA ARG A 367 5.55 -17.63 6.65
C ARG A 367 6.82 -16.82 6.63
N SER A 368 7.08 -16.06 7.68
CA SER A 368 8.32 -15.29 7.86
C SER A 368 8.96 -15.61 9.21
N LYS A 369 10.28 -15.50 9.25
CA LYS A 369 11.08 -15.53 10.49
C LYS A 369 11.22 -14.14 11.12
N GLY A 370 10.66 -13.12 10.49
CA GLY A 370 10.74 -11.73 10.94
C GLY A 370 11.95 -10.97 10.40
N ASP A 371 12.64 -11.53 9.41
CA ASP A 371 13.85 -10.99 8.78
C ASP A 371 13.58 -10.26 7.45
N GLY A 372 12.31 -10.08 7.11
CA GLY A 372 11.87 -9.50 5.83
C GLY A 372 11.80 -10.51 4.69
N ASP A 373 12.13 -11.77 4.92
CA ASP A 373 12.02 -12.87 3.97
C ASP A 373 10.80 -13.75 4.27
N TYR A 374 10.48 -14.64 3.34
CA TYR A 374 9.36 -15.58 3.49
C TYR A 374 9.72 -17.00 3.03
N GLU A 375 8.94 -17.96 3.52
CA GLU A 375 8.93 -19.35 3.07
C GLU A 375 7.49 -19.72 2.67
N LEU A 376 7.33 -20.49 1.57
CA LEU A 376 6.02 -21.00 1.17
C LEU A 376 5.58 -22.14 2.09
N VAL A 377 4.30 -22.12 2.49
CA VAL A 377 3.68 -23.17 3.32
C VAL A 377 3.45 -24.40 2.46
N LYS A 378 4.00 -25.57 2.86
CA LYS A 378 3.91 -26.80 2.06
C LYS A 378 2.64 -27.62 2.32
N ASP A 379 2.16 -27.58 3.56
CA ASP A 379 1.06 -28.46 4.03
C ASP A 379 -0.29 -27.74 3.86
N VAL A 380 -0.75 -27.62 2.62
CA VAL A 380 -2.02 -26.99 2.26
C VAL A 380 -2.96 -28.02 1.66
N ILE A 381 -4.21 -28.01 2.08
CA ILE A 381 -5.26 -28.90 1.58
C ILE A 381 -5.85 -28.32 0.30
N PHE A 382 -5.91 -29.14 -0.75
CA PHE A 382 -6.55 -28.81 -2.02
C PHE A 382 -7.67 -29.81 -2.33
N ASP A 383 -8.87 -29.29 -2.52
CA ASP A 383 -9.99 -30.02 -3.15
C ASP A 383 -10.17 -29.59 -4.61
N ASP A 384 -11.09 -30.23 -5.31
CA ASP A 384 -11.39 -29.93 -6.71
C ASP A 384 -11.95 -28.51 -6.91
N TYR A 385 -12.68 -27.99 -5.91
CA TYR A 385 -13.20 -26.62 -5.91
C TYR A 385 -12.05 -25.61 -5.94
N LEU A 386 -11.09 -25.77 -5.03
CA LEU A 386 -9.95 -24.86 -4.89
C LEU A 386 -9.05 -24.95 -6.13
N ARG A 387 -8.71 -26.17 -6.59
CA ARG A 387 -7.86 -26.39 -7.78
C ARG A 387 -8.44 -25.73 -9.03
N LYS A 388 -9.73 -25.89 -9.29
CA LYS A 388 -10.40 -25.31 -10.46
C LYS A 388 -10.36 -23.79 -10.45
N ARG A 389 -10.55 -23.17 -9.29
CA ARG A 389 -10.55 -21.71 -9.15
C ARG A 389 -9.14 -21.12 -9.22
N ILE A 390 -8.17 -21.78 -8.60
CA ILE A 390 -6.75 -21.43 -8.70
C ILE A 390 -6.32 -21.43 -10.17
N LYS A 391 -6.67 -22.48 -10.91
CA LYS A 391 -6.35 -22.60 -12.34
C LYS A 391 -6.91 -21.44 -13.17
N LYS A 392 -8.15 -21.00 -12.88
CA LYS A 392 -8.74 -19.84 -13.55
C LYS A 392 -7.93 -18.56 -13.31
N SER A 393 -7.47 -18.33 -12.08
CA SER A 393 -6.66 -17.16 -11.73
C SER A 393 -5.25 -17.23 -12.30
N GLU A 394 -4.68 -18.43 -12.38
CA GLU A 394 -3.39 -18.68 -13.05
C GLU A 394 -3.49 -18.34 -14.54
N ASP A 395 -4.54 -18.83 -15.23
CA ASP A 395 -4.76 -18.57 -16.66
C ASP A 395 -4.90 -17.07 -16.95
N GLU A 396 -5.58 -16.32 -16.06
CA GLU A 396 -5.67 -14.86 -16.17
C GLU A 396 -4.29 -14.21 -16.09
N LEU A 397 -3.46 -14.56 -15.10
CA LEU A 397 -2.11 -14.00 -14.96
C LEU A 397 -1.17 -14.39 -16.11
N LEU A 398 -1.30 -15.59 -16.66
CA LEU A 398 -0.56 -16.00 -17.85
C LEU A 398 -0.98 -15.21 -19.09
N ALA A 399 -2.25 -14.87 -19.22
CA ALA A 399 -2.73 -13.99 -20.29
C ALA A 399 -2.23 -12.55 -20.10
N GLU A 400 -2.32 -11.99 -18.88
CA GLU A 400 -1.75 -10.67 -18.57
C GLU A 400 -0.24 -10.61 -18.86
N LYS A 401 0.51 -11.64 -18.48
CA LYS A 401 1.96 -11.73 -18.76
C LYS A 401 2.25 -11.63 -20.26
N LYS A 402 1.45 -12.27 -21.12
CA LYS A 402 1.60 -12.17 -22.58
C LYS A 402 1.33 -10.75 -23.08
N CYS A 403 0.35 -10.06 -22.52
CA CYS A 403 0.05 -8.66 -22.89
C CYS A 403 1.23 -7.72 -22.59
N VAL A 404 2.04 -8.02 -21.58
CA VAL A 404 3.17 -7.17 -21.15
C VAL A 404 4.54 -7.75 -21.51
N ALA A 405 4.61 -8.73 -22.41
CA ALA A 405 5.85 -9.42 -22.78
C ALA A 405 6.97 -8.45 -23.23
N HIS A 406 6.62 -7.36 -23.91
CA HIS A 406 7.55 -6.31 -24.32
C HIS A 406 8.15 -5.52 -23.15
N LEU A 407 7.48 -5.45 -22.00
CA LEU A 407 7.96 -4.79 -20.79
C LEU A 407 8.78 -5.72 -19.89
N THR A 408 8.63 -7.04 -20.05
CA THR A 408 9.37 -8.05 -19.27
C THR A 408 10.56 -8.63 -20.01
N GLY A 409 10.80 -8.20 -21.27
CA GLY A 409 11.88 -8.73 -22.10
C GLY A 409 11.60 -10.13 -22.66
N GLU A 410 10.34 -10.60 -22.60
CA GLU A 410 9.94 -11.94 -23.03
C GLU A 410 9.39 -12.00 -24.47
N GLY A 411 9.48 -10.90 -25.24
CA GLY A 411 9.11 -10.85 -26.64
C GLY A 411 8.08 -9.77 -27.00
N ILE A 412 7.31 -10.02 -28.06
CA ILE A 412 6.27 -9.08 -28.53
C ILE A 412 4.99 -9.30 -27.71
N ALA A 413 4.32 -8.21 -27.33
CA ALA A 413 3.05 -8.27 -26.64
C ALA A 413 1.96 -8.96 -27.50
N VAL A 414 1.30 -9.96 -26.93
CA VAL A 414 0.11 -10.60 -27.50
C VAL A 414 -0.98 -10.54 -26.46
N CYS A 415 -2.01 -9.73 -26.70
CA CYS A 415 -3.05 -9.47 -25.72
C CYS A 415 -4.39 -10.07 -26.17
N ASP A 416 -4.68 -11.25 -25.66
CA ASP A 416 -5.94 -11.99 -25.87
C ASP A 416 -6.82 -11.96 -24.60
N LEU A 417 -6.75 -10.86 -23.83
CA LEU A 417 -7.63 -10.73 -22.67
C LEU A 417 -9.08 -10.60 -23.15
N PRO A 418 -10.00 -11.38 -22.55
CA PRO A 418 -11.41 -11.21 -22.85
C PRO A 418 -11.83 -9.78 -22.55
N GLY A 419 -12.48 -9.14 -23.52
CA GLY A 419 -13.00 -7.78 -23.37
C GLY A 419 -13.87 -7.70 -22.12
N ASP A 420 -13.54 -6.74 -21.28
CA ASP A 420 -14.28 -6.30 -20.10
C ASP A 420 -14.80 -7.40 -19.14
N THR A 421 -13.90 -8.20 -18.57
CA THR A 421 -14.22 -9.11 -17.47
C THR A 421 -14.25 -8.42 -16.10
N MET A 422 -13.91 -7.11 -16.03
CA MET A 422 -14.04 -6.32 -14.81
C MET A 422 -15.49 -5.86 -14.61
N LEU A 423 -16.07 -6.23 -13.50
CA LEU A 423 -17.36 -5.69 -13.09
C LEU A 423 -17.27 -4.15 -12.96
N PRO A 424 -18.35 -3.40 -13.29
CA PRO A 424 -18.37 -1.97 -13.09
C PRO A 424 -18.03 -1.65 -11.63
N GLY A 425 -16.86 -1.05 -11.41
CA GLY A 425 -16.40 -0.68 -10.06
C GLY A 425 -15.07 -1.27 -9.61
N GLU A 426 -14.33 -1.98 -10.44
CA GLU A 426 -12.92 -2.36 -10.17
C GLU A 426 -11.92 -1.23 -10.54
N MET A 427 -12.39 0.01 -10.58
CA MET A 427 -11.57 1.20 -10.84
C MET A 427 -10.83 1.68 -9.60
#